data_7164b2d15f4674b31aaf1ae4e9d79fe9
#
_entry.id   7164b2d15f4674b31aaf1ae4e9d79fe9
#
_cell.length_a   1.000
_cell.length_b   1.000
_cell.length_c   1.000
_cell.angle_alpha   90.00
_cell.angle_beta   90.00
_cell.angle_gamma   90.00
#
_symmetry.space_group_name_H-M   'P 1'
#
loop_
_entity.id
_entity.type
_entity.pdbx_description
1 polymer ?
#
loop_
_entity_poly.entity_id
_entity_poly.type
_entity_poly.pdbx_seq_one_letter_code
_entity_poly.pdbx_strand_id
1 'polypeptide(L)'
;MNYDFLIVGQGIAGSIMGLQLEKHNQRFLIVDKNEKITSSKVAAGLMHPMSFKRCVLNWKGETLYDYSHQFYTKCNEILSDKTYWEFPLVRLFQSYEEQNNWLSKVSTKQFVHVLSEREEKFDNINNPFGNGRLKKSAKLDVSAFLKNVKIHFERQNNFREESFSTQNIKKDGYFYKKGNDLFKYIIFCQGPFFDEFNPFSYLPIIPNKGEILEIQSEFLPQFILSKGVFSIPTVEDKFILGATYNHNDLSRKITEDARLELLSKVKKFLPQNNFKIINQKYGFRPTTIDRKPLIGNHPILKNAFIFNGMGSKSILMAPLLGKQLIEHILFNKKLSEGVNVSRFDHYFSAQHKELCSKLVT
;
A
#
# COMPACT_ATOMS: atom_id res chain seq x y z
N MET A 1 -10.47 -28.79 6.49
CA MET A 1 -9.10 -28.92 5.93
C MET A 1 -8.09 -28.39 6.93
N ASN A 2 -6.83 -28.80 6.85
CA ASN A 2 -5.78 -28.26 7.72
C ASN A 2 -4.88 -27.33 6.92
N TYR A 3 -4.83 -26.08 7.34
CA TYR A 3 -3.96 -25.04 6.78
C TYR A 3 -2.90 -24.66 7.80
N ASP A 4 -1.76 -24.19 7.32
CA ASP A 4 -0.75 -23.61 8.19
C ASP A 4 -1.13 -22.16 8.52
N PHE A 5 -1.70 -21.41 7.55
CA PHE A 5 -2.05 -19.99 7.72
C PHE A 5 -3.48 -19.66 7.31
N LEU A 6 -4.13 -18.78 8.09
CA LEU A 6 -5.28 -18.00 7.68
C LEU A 6 -4.86 -16.55 7.46
N ILE A 7 -5.12 -15.98 6.29
CA ILE A 7 -4.94 -14.57 5.99
C ILE A 7 -6.30 -13.90 5.93
N VAL A 8 -6.48 -12.84 6.72
CA VAL A 8 -7.74 -12.09 6.77
C VAL A 8 -7.58 -10.79 6.01
N GLY A 9 -8.27 -10.67 4.87
CA GLY A 9 -8.23 -9.53 3.96
C GLY A 9 -7.33 -9.74 2.74
N GLN A 10 -7.86 -9.46 1.55
CA GLN A 10 -7.17 -9.57 0.24
C GLN A 10 -6.95 -8.20 -0.40
N GLY A 11 -6.53 -7.19 0.42
CA GLY A 11 -5.89 -6.00 -0.11
C GLY A 11 -4.45 -6.28 -0.55
N ILE A 12 -3.68 -5.23 -0.84
CA ILE A 12 -2.26 -5.39 -1.24
C ILE A 12 -1.45 -6.17 -0.18
N ALA A 13 -1.71 -5.95 1.11
CA ALA A 13 -1.03 -6.66 2.19
C ALA A 13 -1.30 -8.17 2.15
N GLY A 14 -2.57 -8.58 2.18
CA GLY A 14 -2.93 -10.00 2.19
C GLY A 14 -2.57 -10.73 0.90
N SER A 15 -2.68 -10.05 -0.26
CA SER A 15 -2.24 -10.61 -1.54
C SER A 15 -0.74 -10.91 -1.55
N ILE A 16 0.08 -10.00 -1.04
CA ILE A 16 1.53 -10.20 -0.94
C ILE A 16 1.87 -11.27 0.08
N MET A 17 1.16 -11.33 1.22
CA MET A 17 1.34 -12.41 2.19
C MET A 17 1.07 -13.78 1.59
N GLY A 18 -0.02 -13.94 0.82
CA GLY A 18 -0.31 -15.19 0.12
C GLY A 18 0.81 -15.61 -0.84
N LEU A 19 1.29 -14.68 -1.69
CA LEU A 19 2.40 -14.94 -2.61
C LEU A 19 3.71 -15.27 -1.89
N GLN A 20 3.98 -14.66 -0.73
CA GLN A 20 5.15 -15.00 0.08
C GLN A 20 5.01 -16.40 0.72
N LEU A 21 3.81 -16.78 1.19
CA LEU A 21 3.55 -18.12 1.75
C LEU A 21 3.66 -19.19 0.68
N GLU A 22 3.12 -18.96 -0.51
CA GLU A 22 3.25 -19.85 -1.68
C GLU A 22 4.74 -20.11 -1.99
N LYS A 23 5.57 -19.06 -2.02
CA LYS A 23 7.01 -19.17 -2.22
C LYS A 23 7.71 -20.03 -1.17
N HIS A 24 7.15 -20.10 0.05
CA HIS A 24 7.65 -20.93 1.14
C HIS A 24 6.93 -22.28 1.25
N ASN A 25 6.15 -22.69 0.26
CA ASN A 25 5.39 -23.94 0.22
C ASN A 25 4.49 -24.17 1.44
N GLN A 26 3.92 -23.06 1.98
CA GLN A 26 3.00 -23.14 3.11
C GLN A 26 1.55 -23.32 2.63
N ARG A 27 0.76 -24.10 3.35
CA ARG A 27 -0.67 -24.24 3.08
C ARG A 27 -1.40 -23.06 3.73
N PHE A 28 -2.15 -22.30 2.97
CA PHE A 28 -2.86 -21.13 3.48
C PHE A 28 -4.25 -20.99 2.85
N LEU A 29 -5.08 -20.22 3.51
CA LEU A 29 -6.36 -19.75 3.01
C LEU A 29 -6.44 -18.24 3.20
N ILE A 30 -6.83 -17.52 2.15
CA ILE A 30 -7.20 -16.11 2.23
C ILE A 30 -8.72 -16.01 2.31
N VAL A 31 -9.21 -15.21 3.25
CA VAL A 31 -10.64 -14.88 3.35
C VAL A 31 -10.81 -13.37 3.19
N ASP A 32 -11.74 -12.95 2.34
CA ASP A 32 -12.05 -11.53 2.09
C ASP A 32 -13.52 -11.39 1.66
N LYS A 33 -14.19 -10.33 2.14
CA LYS A 33 -15.58 -10.05 1.76
C LYS A 33 -15.73 -9.37 0.41
N ASN A 34 -14.61 -9.10 -0.28
CA ASN A 34 -14.52 -8.49 -1.60
C ASN A 34 -15.29 -7.18 -1.73
N GLU A 35 -15.11 -6.28 -0.77
CA GLU A 35 -15.70 -4.93 -0.85
C GLU A 35 -15.36 -4.24 -2.17
N LYS A 36 -16.34 -3.55 -2.76
CA LYS A 36 -16.18 -2.82 -4.03
C LYS A 36 -15.15 -1.69 -3.90
N ILE A 37 -15.14 -0.98 -2.77
CA ILE A 37 -14.27 0.17 -2.52
C ILE A 37 -13.35 -0.15 -1.34
N THR A 38 -12.05 -0.31 -1.64
CA THR A 38 -11.00 -0.47 -0.63
C THR A 38 -9.83 0.45 -0.95
N SER A 39 -8.98 0.72 0.03
CA SER A 39 -7.75 1.50 -0.18
C SER A 39 -6.92 1.00 -1.34
N SER A 40 -6.80 -0.31 -1.45
CA SER A 40 -5.98 -0.96 -2.47
C SER A 40 -6.59 -0.86 -3.87
N LYS A 41 -7.92 -1.00 -3.99
CA LYS A 41 -8.62 -0.90 -5.29
C LYS A 41 -8.64 0.53 -5.86
N VAL A 42 -8.45 1.54 -5.00
CA VAL A 42 -8.40 2.96 -5.39
C VAL A 42 -6.96 3.48 -5.52
N ALA A 43 -5.98 2.70 -5.07
CA ALA A 43 -4.58 3.11 -5.10
C ALA A 43 -4.09 3.37 -6.53
N ALA A 44 -3.44 4.51 -6.74
CA ALA A 44 -2.93 4.92 -8.04
C ALA A 44 -1.70 4.12 -8.53
N GLY A 45 -1.11 3.30 -7.66
CA GLY A 45 -0.07 2.35 -8.05
C GLY A 45 1.35 2.91 -8.17
N LEU A 46 1.60 4.12 -7.70
CA LEU A 46 2.92 4.76 -7.76
C LEU A 46 3.91 4.13 -6.78
N MET A 47 5.08 3.73 -7.26
CA MET A 47 6.19 3.22 -6.46
C MET A 47 7.48 3.98 -6.73
N HIS A 48 8.06 4.58 -5.69
CA HIS A 48 9.37 5.25 -5.73
C HIS A 48 9.97 5.39 -4.32
N PRO A 49 11.31 5.51 -4.16
CA PRO A 49 11.97 5.51 -2.85
C PRO A 49 12.00 6.88 -2.15
N MET A 50 11.51 7.95 -2.78
CA MET A 50 11.71 9.34 -2.33
C MET A 50 10.55 9.90 -1.51
N SER A 51 10.87 10.89 -0.67
CA SER A 51 9.95 11.89 -0.11
C SER A 51 10.27 13.24 -0.74
N PHE A 52 9.45 13.70 -1.69
CA PHE A 52 9.73 14.94 -2.44
C PHE A 52 9.70 16.18 -1.56
N LYS A 53 8.78 16.28 -0.59
CA LYS A 53 8.65 17.45 0.29
C LYS A 53 9.96 17.82 0.99
N ARG A 54 10.83 16.84 1.28
CA ARG A 54 12.12 17.03 1.96
C ARG A 54 13.32 16.69 1.07
N CYS A 55 13.06 16.22 -0.15
CA CYS A 55 14.06 15.65 -1.05
C CYS A 55 14.98 14.64 -0.33
N VAL A 56 14.38 13.65 0.36
CA VAL A 56 15.12 12.61 1.09
C VAL A 56 14.59 11.23 0.70
N LEU A 57 15.42 10.20 0.89
CA LEU A 57 14.98 8.83 0.78
C LEU A 57 13.98 8.50 1.90
N ASN A 58 12.97 7.71 1.57
CA ASN A 58 12.12 7.08 2.57
C ASN A 58 12.94 6.14 3.45
N TRP A 59 12.42 5.77 4.61
CA TRP A 59 13.02 4.74 5.44
C TRP A 59 13.32 3.48 4.61
N LYS A 60 14.60 3.07 4.57
CA LYS A 60 15.10 1.97 3.73
C LYS A 60 14.69 2.05 2.25
N GLY A 61 14.49 3.27 1.72
CA GLY A 61 13.80 3.51 0.44
C GLY A 61 14.36 2.72 -0.73
N GLU A 62 15.68 2.68 -0.93
CA GLU A 62 16.29 1.92 -2.03
C GLU A 62 16.14 0.41 -1.84
N THR A 63 16.46 -0.11 -0.65
CA THR A 63 16.33 -1.55 -0.34
C THR A 63 14.89 -2.03 -0.55
N LEU A 64 13.92 -1.23 -0.10
CA LEU A 64 12.50 -1.53 -0.32
C LEU A 64 12.15 -1.49 -1.80
N TYR A 65 12.65 -0.49 -2.55
CA TYR A 65 12.38 -0.39 -3.97
C TYR A 65 12.97 -1.56 -4.75
N ASP A 66 14.24 -1.86 -4.54
CA ASP A 66 14.96 -2.92 -5.29
C ASP A 66 14.32 -4.29 -5.03
N TYR A 67 13.96 -4.59 -3.78
CA TYR A 67 13.25 -5.83 -3.48
C TYR A 67 11.86 -5.88 -4.09
N SER A 68 11.09 -4.80 -4.00
CA SER A 68 9.72 -4.74 -4.51
C SER A 68 9.68 -4.77 -6.03
N HIS A 69 10.66 -4.14 -6.69
CA HIS A 69 10.85 -4.23 -8.12
C HIS A 69 11.04 -5.69 -8.57
N GLN A 70 11.98 -6.41 -7.95
CA GLN A 70 12.20 -7.83 -8.24
C GLN A 70 10.97 -8.69 -7.95
N PHE A 71 10.27 -8.41 -6.86
CA PHE A 71 9.06 -9.12 -6.47
C PHE A 71 7.95 -8.97 -7.50
N TYR A 72 7.60 -7.73 -7.91
CA TYR A 72 6.53 -7.51 -8.89
C TYR A 72 6.92 -7.93 -10.31
N THR A 73 8.20 -7.87 -10.67
CA THR A 73 8.67 -8.43 -11.94
C THR A 73 8.41 -9.94 -11.99
N LYS A 74 8.70 -10.67 -10.90
CA LYS A 74 8.34 -12.09 -10.80
C LYS A 74 6.83 -12.34 -10.79
N CYS A 75 6.05 -11.46 -10.19
CA CYS A 75 4.58 -11.56 -10.25
C CYS A 75 4.07 -11.47 -11.70
N ASN A 76 4.67 -10.66 -12.55
CA ASN A 76 4.32 -10.60 -13.98
C ASN A 76 4.62 -11.91 -14.74
N GLU A 77 5.51 -12.75 -14.24
CA GLU A 77 5.84 -14.06 -14.84
C GLU A 77 4.86 -15.16 -14.41
N ILE A 78 4.33 -15.09 -13.18
CA ILE A 78 3.47 -16.14 -12.60
C ILE A 78 1.98 -15.82 -12.66
N LEU A 79 1.60 -14.56 -12.77
CA LEU A 79 0.20 -14.14 -12.90
C LEU A 79 -0.20 -14.01 -14.36
N SER A 80 -1.52 -14.11 -14.65
CA SER A 80 -2.05 -14.16 -16.00
C SER A 80 -1.73 -12.94 -16.86
N ASP A 81 -1.71 -11.74 -16.25
CA ASP A 81 -1.50 -10.49 -16.97
C ASP A 81 -0.40 -9.68 -16.35
N LYS A 82 0.34 -8.95 -17.18
CA LYS A 82 1.33 -7.99 -16.72
C LYS A 82 0.63 -6.82 -16.03
N THR A 83 1.03 -6.54 -14.79
CA THR A 83 0.44 -5.47 -13.97
C THR A 83 1.46 -4.50 -13.42
N TYR A 84 2.74 -4.77 -13.57
CA TYR A 84 3.85 -3.97 -13.08
C TYR A 84 4.79 -3.55 -14.20
N TRP A 85 5.19 -2.28 -14.21
CA TRP A 85 6.13 -1.69 -15.16
C TRP A 85 7.09 -0.75 -14.44
N GLU A 86 8.37 -0.75 -14.83
CA GLU A 86 9.21 0.42 -14.63
C GLU A 86 8.59 1.57 -15.40
N PHE A 87 8.44 2.71 -14.74
CA PHE A 87 7.71 3.82 -15.35
C PHE A 87 8.38 5.15 -14.98
N PRO A 88 8.78 5.97 -15.95
CA PRO A 88 9.47 7.22 -15.70
C PRO A 88 8.64 8.16 -14.82
N LEU A 89 9.27 8.78 -13.81
CA LEU A 89 8.69 9.82 -12.99
C LEU A 89 9.53 11.08 -13.08
N VAL A 90 8.87 12.17 -13.44
CA VAL A 90 9.45 13.51 -13.48
C VAL A 90 8.83 14.37 -12.39
N ARG A 91 9.68 14.91 -11.54
CA ARG A 91 9.33 15.88 -10.52
C ARG A 91 9.44 17.29 -11.10
N LEU A 92 8.32 17.99 -11.27
CA LEU A 92 8.29 19.42 -11.58
C LEU A 92 8.56 20.19 -10.29
N PHE A 93 9.59 21.02 -10.27
CA PHE A 93 9.95 21.76 -9.07
C PHE A 93 8.93 22.86 -8.75
N GLN A 94 8.73 23.13 -7.45
CA GLN A 94 7.79 24.12 -6.98
C GLN A 94 8.46 25.49 -6.75
N SER A 95 9.79 25.49 -6.63
CA SER A 95 10.61 26.69 -6.39
C SER A 95 12.06 26.43 -6.82
N TYR A 96 12.85 27.51 -6.96
CA TYR A 96 14.31 27.43 -7.14
C TYR A 96 15.02 26.74 -5.95
N GLU A 97 14.48 26.85 -4.75
CA GLU A 97 15.00 26.14 -3.58
C GLU A 97 14.89 24.61 -3.76
N GLU A 98 13.75 24.12 -4.25
CA GLU A 98 13.59 22.68 -4.54
C GLU A 98 14.51 22.23 -5.67
N GLN A 99 14.69 23.05 -6.71
CA GLN A 99 15.63 22.81 -7.80
C GLN A 99 17.08 22.70 -7.27
N ASN A 100 17.53 23.69 -6.52
CA ASN A 100 18.88 23.73 -5.95
C ASN A 100 19.14 22.55 -5.01
N ASN A 101 18.15 22.20 -4.17
CA ASN A 101 18.22 21.07 -3.27
C ASN A 101 18.28 19.72 -4.05
N TRP A 102 17.62 19.60 -5.19
CA TRP A 102 17.73 18.46 -6.07
C TRP A 102 19.12 18.36 -6.70
N LEU A 103 19.58 19.44 -7.32
CA LEU A 103 20.88 19.49 -8.01
C LEU A 103 22.05 19.27 -7.06
N SER A 104 21.98 19.78 -5.83
CA SER A 104 23.02 19.55 -4.81
C SER A 104 23.14 18.08 -4.37
N LYS A 105 22.10 17.28 -4.56
CA LYS A 105 22.06 15.88 -4.11
C LYS A 105 22.32 14.88 -5.24
N VAL A 106 22.01 15.22 -6.47
CA VAL A 106 21.99 14.30 -7.60
C VAL A 106 23.30 13.53 -7.81
N SER A 107 24.45 14.17 -7.55
CA SER A 107 25.78 13.57 -7.67
C SER A 107 26.30 12.91 -6.39
N THR A 108 25.58 13.06 -5.27
CA THR A 108 26.02 12.48 -3.99
C THR A 108 25.87 10.97 -3.98
N LYS A 109 26.77 10.27 -3.26
CA LYS A 109 26.76 8.79 -3.14
C LYS A 109 25.40 8.24 -2.73
N GLN A 110 24.63 8.97 -1.92
CA GLN A 110 23.31 8.54 -1.44
C GLN A 110 22.23 8.62 -2.51
N PHE A 111 22.34 9.50 -3.51
CA PHE A 111 21.26 9.78 -4.46
C PHE A 111 21.60 9.47 -5.91
N VAL A 112 22.87 9.20 -6.22
CA VAL A 112 23.34 8.95 -7.62
C VAL A 112 22.60 7.83 -8.32
N HIS A 113 22.08 6.84 -7.59
CA HIS A 113 21.29 5.73 -8.13
C HIS A 113 19.79 6.01 -8.18
N VAL A 114 19.33 7.13 -7.62
CA VAL A 114 17.90 7.48 -7.49
C VAL A 114 17.52 8.71 -8.30
N LEU A 115 18.35 9.76 -8.26
CA LEU A 115 18.09 11.03 -8.93
C LEU A 115 18.88 11.12 -10.26
N SER A 116 18.32 11.87 -11.21
CA SER A 116 18.96 12.20 -12.49
C SER A 116 19.02 13.71 -12.67
N GLU A 117 20.09 14.18 -13.33
CA GLU A 117 20.23 15.57 -13.78
C GLU A 117 19.41 15.86 -15.03
N ARG A 118 18.90 14.80 -15.69
CA ARG A 118 18.16 14.96 -16.93
C ARG A 118 16.90 15.78 -16.69
N GLU A 119 16.78 16.86 -17.42
CA GLU A 119 15.60 17.70 -17.51
C GLU A 119 14.77 17.32 -18.74
N GLU A 120 13.45 17.21 -18.57
CA GLU A 120 12.51 16.99 -19.67
C GLU A 120 11.94 18.33 -20.14
N LYS A 121 11.76 18.49 -21.45
CA LYS A 121 11.15 19.69 -22.07
C LYS A 121 9.66 19.43 -22.29
N PHE A 122 8.85 20.44 -22.06
CA PHE A 122 7.40 20.40 -22.21
C PHE A 122 6.90 21.63 -22.94
N ASP A 123 6.05 21.45 -23.94
CA ASP A 123 5.42 22.54 -24.68
C ASP A 123 4.15 23.04 -23.96
N ASN A 124 3.41 22.13 -23.29
CA ASN A 124 2.08 22.41 -22.72
C ASN A 124 2.04 22.30 -21.17
N ILE A 125 3.17 22.15 -20.52
CA ILE A 125 3.29 22.03 -19.05
C ILE A 125 4.00 23.24 -18.47
N ASN A 126 3.35 23.93 -17.55
CA ASN A 126 3.97 25.06 -16.86
C ASN A 126 5.02 24.58 -15.85
N ASN A 127 6.28 24.81 -16.18
CA ASN A 127 7.44 24.31 -15.44
C ASN A 127 8.54 25.39 -15.27
N PRO A 128 8.23 26.53 -14.62
CA PRO A 128 9.13 27.68 -14.57
C PRO A 128 10.41 27.45 -13.74
N PHE A 129 10.41 26.45 -12.86
CA PHE A 129 11.55 26.12 -11.98
C PHE A 129 12.30 24.87 -12.42
N GLY A 130 12.05 24.38 -13.64
CA GLY A 130 12.66 23.15 -14.13
C GLY A 130 12.11 21.88 -13.46
N ASN A 131 12.76 20.77 -13.74
CA ASN A 131 12.34 19.47 -13.26
C ASN A 131 13.53 18.52 -13.09
N GLY A 132 13.27 17.38 -12.46
CA GLY A 132 14.26 16.31 -12.33
C GLY A 132 13.58 14.95 -12.45
N ARG A 133 14.29 13.99 -13.06
CA ARG A 133 13.79 12.64 -13.29
C ARG A 133 14.29 11.67 -12.21
N LEU A 134 13.43 10.77 -11.75
CA LEU A 134 13.85 9.62 -10.95
C LEU A 134 14.35 8.49 -11.83
N LYS A 135 15.47 7.88 -11.43
CA LYS A 135 15.99 6.63 -12.01
C LYS A 135 15.23 5.41 -11.48
N LYS A 136 14.73 5.49 -10.24
CA LYS A 136 13.99 4.42 -9.56
C LYS A 136 12.53 4.83 -9.38
N SER A 137 11.69 4.47 -10.34
CA SER A 137 10.24 4.67 -10.28
C SER A 137 9.51 3.62 -11.09
N ALA A 138 8.31 3.25 -10.62
CA ALA A 138 7.51 2.22 -11.23
C ALA A 138 6.02 2.45 -11.00
N LYS A 139 5.21 1.75 -11.78
CA LYS A 139 3.75 1.72 -11.70
C LYS A 139 3.28 0.29 -11.53
N LEU A 140 2.37 0.07 -10.58
CA LEU A 140 1.59 -1.16 -10.43
C LEU A 140 0.12 -0.84 -10.72
N ASP A 141 -0.51 -1.51 -11.67
CA ASP A 141 -1.98 -1.54 -11.73
C ASP A 141 -2.48 -2.40 -10.57
N VAL A 142 -2.80 -1.74 -9.46
CA VAL A 142 -3.15 -2.43 -8.22
C VAL A 142 -4.45 -3.20 -8.37
N SER A 143 -5.43 -2.63 -9.10
CA SER A 143 -6.73 -3.28 -9.29
C SER A 143 -6.59 -4.57 -10.10
N ALA A 144 -5.86 -4.53 -11.21
CA ALA A 144 -5.56 -5.71 -12.02
C ALA A 144 -4.70 -6.72 -11.25
N PHE A 145 -3.68 -6.27 -10.51
CA PHE A 145 -2.85 -7.13 -9.67
C PHE A 145 -3.68 -7.90 -8.63
N LEU A 146 -4.56 -7.24 -7.89
CA LEU A 146 -5.42 -7.88 -6.91
C LEU A 146 -6.36 -8.90 -7.55
N LYS A 147 -6.93 -8.57 -8.70
CA LYS A 147 -7.79 -9.48 -9.47
C LYS A 147 -7.01 -10.73 -9.91
N ASN A 148 -5.82 -10.56 -10.47
CA ASN A 148 -5.00 -11.68 -10.93
C ASN A 148 -4.55 -12.58 -9.78
N VAL A 149 -4.15 -12.00 -8.64
CA VAL A 149 -3.80 -12.75 -7.43
C VAL A 149 -5.02 -13.52 -6.89
N LYS A 150 -6.22 -12.89 -6.90
CA LYS A 150 -7.45 -13.57 -6.51
C LYS A 150 -7.71 -14.79 -7.39
N ILE A 151 -7.71 -14.63 -8.70
CA ILE A 151 -7.92 -15.71 -9.68
C ILE A 151 -6.88 -16.83 -9.49
N HIS A 152 -5.60 -16.45 -9.29
CA HIS A 152 -4.51 -17.40 -9.06
C HIS A 152 -4.79 -18.28 -7.83
N PHE A 153 -5.20 -17.70 -6.70
CA PHE A 153 -5.49 -18.45 -5.47
C PHE A 153 -6.86 -19.15 -5.48
N GLU A 154 -7.85 -18.65 -6.21
CA GLU A 154 -9.11 -19.36 -6.42
C GLU A 154 -8.90 -20.70 -7.16
N ARG A 155 -8.05 -20.71 -8.21
CA ARG A 155 -7.68 -21.92 -8.95
C ARG A 155 -6.99 -22.99 -8.08
N GLN A 156 -6.32 -22.55 -7.01
CA GLN A 156 -5.62 -23.41 -6.06
C GLN A 156 -6.47 -23.78 -4.83
N ASN A 157 -7.73 -23.32 -4.73
CA ASN A 157 -8.57 -23.41 -3.55
C ASN A 157 -7.98 -22.72 -2.29
N ASN A 158 -7.13 -21.69 -2.48
CA ASN A 158 -6.49 -20.93 -1.43
C ASN A 158 -7.20 -19.58 -1.14
N PHE A 159 -8.36 -19.34 -1.74
CA PHE A 159 -9.18 -18.14 -1.54
C PHE A 159 -10.65 -18.48 -1.32
N ARG A 160 -11.29 -17.77 -0.38
CA ARG A 160 -12.75 -17.79 -0.19
C ARG A 160 -13.29 -16.37 -0.06
N GLU A 161 -14.33 -16.08 -0.83
CA GLU A 161 -15.09 -14.84 -0.68
C GLU A 161 -16.10 -14.99 0.45
N GLU A 162 -15.73 -14.51 1.62
CA GLU A 162 -16.58 -14.55 2.81
C GLU A 162 -16.26 -13.41 3.78
N SER A 163 -17.26 -12.96 4.54
CA SER A 163 -17.06 -12.04 5.66
C SER A 163 -16.36 -12.77 6.81
N PHE A 164 -15.30 -12.16 7.30
CA PHE A 164 -14.60 -12.65 8.48
C PHE A 164 -15.07 -11.92 9.73
N SER A 165 -15.41 -12.67 10.76
CA SER A 165 -15.57 -12.18 12.12
C SER A 165 -14.69 -13.01 13.06
N THR A 166 -14.01 -12.33 13.98
CA THR A 166 -13.22 -13.01 15.02
C THR A 166 -14.08 -13.86 15.97
N GLN A 167 -15.36 -13.53 16.12
CA GLN A 167 -16.31 -14.33 16.88
C GLN A 167 -16.53 -15.75 16.32
N ASN A 168 -16.26 -15.94 15.02
CA ASN A 168 -16.40 -17.22 14.35
C ASN A 168 -15.13 -18.09 14.43
N ILE A 169 -14.13 -17.64 15.20
CA ILE A 169 -12.87 -18.36 15.43
C ILE A 169 -12.82 -18.80 16.88
N LYS A 170 -12.53 -20.08 17.07
CA LYS A 170 -12.23 -20.67 18.38
C LYS A 170 -10.79 -21.11 18.41
N LYS A 171 -10.15 -20.96 19.57
CA LYS A 171 -8.84 -21.53 19.78
C LYS A 171 -8.98 -22.96 20.26
N ASP A 172 -8.31 -23.88 19.59
CA ASP A 172 -8.26 -25.31 19.93
C ASP A 172 -6.80 -25.70 20.14
N GLY A 173 -6.36 -25.64 21.39
CA GLY A 173 -4.96 -25.83 21.76
C GLY A 173 -4.00 -24.83 21.10
N TYR A 174 -3.16 -25.32 20.19
CA TYR A 174 -2.23 -24.53 19.40
C TYR A 174 -2.80 -24.02 18.07
N PHE A 175 -4.06 -24.40 17.73
CA PHE A 175 -4.70 -24.10 16.47
C PHE A 175 -5.84 -23.10 16.65
N TYR A 176 -6.21 -22.47 15.56
CA TYR A 176 -7.43 -21.70 15.40
C TYR A 176 -8.41 -22.49 14.54
N LYS A 177 -9.64 -22.63 15.00
CA LYS A 177 -10.71 -23.34 14.28
C LYS A 177 -11.73 -22.36 13.74
N LYS A 178 -12.05 -22.48 12.45
CA LYS A 178 -13.13 -21.76 11.79
C LYS A 178 -13.98 -22.76 11.01
N GLY A 179 -15.21 -23.05 11.49
CA GLY A 179 -16.00 -24.14 10.95
C GLY A 179 -15.25 -25.47 11.06
N ASN A 180 -15.04 -26.14 9.94
CA ASN A 180 -14.30 -27.41 9.85
C ASN A 180 -12.81 -27.25 9.51
N ASP A 181 -12.31 -26.00 9.39
CA ASP A 181 -10.93 -25.72 9.03
C ASP A 181 -10.10 -25.41 10.28
N LEU A 182 -8.88 -25.93 10.30
CA LEU A 182 -7.88 -25.68 11.36
C LEU A 182 -6.71 -24.90 10.75
N PHE A 183 -6.23 -23.89 11.49
CA PHE A 183 -5.12 -23.01 11.13
C PHE A 183 -4.13 -22.93 12.28
N LYS A 184 -2.84 -23.05 11.99
CA LYS A 184 -1.78 -22.87 12.97
C LYS A 184 -1.54 -21.39 13.27
N TYR A 185 -1.59 -20.56 12.24
CA TYR A 185 -1.32 -19.13 12.31
C TYR A 185 -2.45 -18.30 11.69
N ILE A 186 -2.71 -17.09 12.24
CA ILE A 186 -3.60 -16.10 11.65
C ILE A 186 -2.84 -14.81 11.40
N ILE A 187 -2.99 -14.21 10.21
CA ILE A 187 -2.41 -12.92 9.83
C ILE A 187 -3.52 -11.95 9.45
N PHE A 188 -3.64 -10.85 10.21
CA PHE A 188 -4.64 -9.81 10.00
C PHE A 188 -4.14 -8.74 9.03
N CYS A 189 -4.77 -8.64 7.84
CA CYS A 189 -4.45 -7.73 6.75
C CYS A 189 -5.64 -6.83 6.37
N GLN A 190 -6.47 -6.41 7.35
CA GLN A 190 -7.82 -5.87 7.14
C GLN A 190 -7.85 -4.36 6.78
N GLY A 191 -6.70 -3.69 6.65
CA GLY A 191 -6.65 -2.28 6.30
C GLY A 191 -7.04 -1.36 7.47
N PRO A 192 -7.75 -0.21 7.22
CA PRO A 192 -7.91 0.83 8.22
C PRO A 192 -9.05 0.62 9.21
N PHE A 193 -9.96 -0.32 8.95
CA PHE A 193 -11.15 -0.51 9.77
C PHE A 193 -11.15 -1.90 10.41
N PHE A 194 -11.04 -1.92 11.70
CA PHE A 194 -11.25 -3.10 12.53
C PHE A 194 -12.69 -3.12 13.06
N ASP A 195 -13.26 -4.32 13.20
CA ASP A 195 -14.43 -4.49 14.04
C ASP A 195 -14.02 -4.46 15.52
N GLU A 196 -15.00 -4.27 16.41
CA GLU A 196 -14.78 -4.19 17.86
C GLU A 196 -14.21 -5.48 18.48
N PHE A 197 -14.37 -6.61 17.78
CA PHE A 197 -13.89 -7.92 18.21
C PHE A 197 -12.49 -8.24 17.67
N ASN A 198 -11.91 -7.37 16.87
CA ASN A 198 -10.56 -7.60 16.34
C ASN A 198 -9.52 -7.56 17.47
N PRO A 199 -8.69 -8.59 17.64
CA PRO A 199 -7.69 -8.62 18.72
C PRO A 199 -6.67 -7.49 18.64
N PHE A 200 -6.48 -6.89 17.46
CA PHE A 200 -5.60 -5.76 17.23
C PHE A 200 -6.31 -4.38 17.24
N SER A 201 -7.56 -4.32 17.74
CA SER A 201 -8.32 -3.07 17.83
C SER A 201 -7.67 -2.01 18.73
N TYR A 202 -6.77 -2.41 19.63
CA TYR A 202 -5.99 -1.51 20.48
C TYR A 202 -4.94 -0.69 19.72
N LEU A 203 -4.59 -1.09 18.50
CA LEU A 203 -3.53 -0.43 17.75
C LEU A 203 -3.97 0.93 17.20
N PRO A 204 -3.11 1.95 17.26
CA PRO A 204 -3.44 3.31 16.84
C PRO A 204 -3.39 3.44 15.30
N ILE A 205 -4.30 2.74 14.61
CA ILE A 205 -4.52 2.89 13.18
C ILE A 205 -5.51 4.05 12.98
N ILE A 206 -5.05 5.05 12.23
CA ILE A 206 -5.83 6.24 11.91
C ILE A 206 -6.21 6.18 10.43
N PRO A 207 -7.48 5.95 10.09
CA PRO A 207 -7.94 6.04 8.72
C PRO A 207 -7.64 7.42 8.13
N ASN A 208 -7.01 7.46 6.97
CA ASN A 208 -6.76 8.69 6.24
C ASN A 208 -7.43 8.64 4.87
N LYS A 209 -8.50 9.40 4.71
CA LYS A 209 -9.20 9.50 3.45
C LYS A 209 -8.35 10.17 2.39
N GLY A 210 -8.32 9.61 1.20
CA GLY A 210 -7.69 10.19 0.03
C GLY A 210 -8.60 10.05 -1.17
N GLU A 211 -8.74 11.13 -1.93
CA GLU A 211 -9.51 11.14 -3.16
C GLU A 211 -8.60 11.35 -4.35
N ILE A 212 -9.00 10.79 -5.48
CA ILE A 212 -8.33 10.89 -6.77
C ILE A 212 -9.34 11.26 -7.84
N LEU A 213 -8.85 11.90 -8.91
CA LEU A 213 -9.62 12.14 -10.14
C LEU A 213 -9.09 11.26 -11.25
N GLU A 214 -9.99 10.70 -12.03
CA GLU A 214 -9.69 10.12 -13.33
C GLU A 214 -10.00 11.19 -14.39
N ILE A 215 -9.00 11.52 -15.21
CA ILE A 215 -9.12 12.53 -16.24
C ILE A 215 -8.70 11.98 -17.59
N GLN A 216 -9.12 12.66 -18.65
CA GLN A 216 -8.64 12.48 -20.02
C GLN A 216 -7.95 13.74 -20.48
N SER A 217 -6.76 13.63 -21.10
CA SER A 217 -5.98 14.77 -21.61
C SER A 217 -5.00 14.31 -22.69
N GLU A 218 -4.97 14.99 -23.81
CA GLU A 218 -3.97 14.80 -24.87
C GLU A 218 -2.67 15.58 -24.59
N PHE A 219 -2.68 16.48 -23.58
CA PHE A 219 -1.56 17.35 -23.23
C PHE A 219 -0.64 16.80 -22.17
N LEU A 220 -1.03 15.75 -21.48
CA LEU A 220 -0.19 15.11 -20.48
C LEU A 220 0.72 14.05 -21.12
N PRO A 221 2.01 14.01 -20.73
CA PRO A 221 2.93 13.03 -21.26
C PRO A 221 2.63 11.63 -20.72
N GLN A 222 2.98 10.60 -21.49
CA GLN A 222 2.82 9.19 -21.11
C GLN A 222 3.89 8.72 -20.13
N PHE A 223 4.18 9.53 -19.10
CA PHE A 223 4.98 9.21 -17.93
C PHE A 223 4.43 9.94 -16.69
N ILE A 224 4.92 9.58 -15.51
CA ILE A 224 4.39 10.13 -14.28
C ILE A 224 4.92 11.54 -14.05
N LEU A 225 4.02 12.51 -13.85
CA LEU A 225 4.35 13.86 -13.36
C LEU A 225 4.04 13.98 -11.86
N SER A 226 4.86 14.76 -11.14
CA SER A 226 4.64 15.07 -9.73
C SER A 226 4.90 16.54 -9.44
N LYS A 227 3.85 17.30 -9.01
CA LYS A 227 3.94 18.69 -8.52
C LYS A 227 2.84 18.97 -7.50
N GLY A 228 3.06 18.57 -6.24
CA GLY A 228 2.02 18.69 -5.20
C GLY A 228 0.87 17.69 -5.31
N VAL A 229 0.62 17.21 -6.51
CA VAL A 229 -0.15 16.02 -6.88
C VAL A 229 0.69 15.19 -7.84
N PHE A 230 0.29 13.95 -8.08
CA PHE A 230 0.81 13.16 -9.19
C PHE A 230 -0.20 13.08 -10.33
N SER A 231 0.29 12.94 -11.55
CA SER A 231 -0.45 12.53 -12.73
C SER A 231 0.14 11.22 -13.23
N ILE A 232 -0.64 10.15 -13.22
CA ILE A 232 -0.20 8.81 -13.62
C ILE A 232 -0.99 8.39 -14.86
N PRO A 233 -0.35 8.13 -16.02
CA PRO A 233 -1.04 7.61 -17.19
C PRO A 233 -1.59 6.21 -16.91
N THR A 234 -2.79 5.93 -17.46
CA THR A 234 -3.43 4.61 -17.40
C THR A 234 -3.47 3.96 -18.77
N VAL A 235 -4.52 4.11 -19.50
CA VAL A 235 -4.70 3.68 -20.89
C VAL A 235 -5.20 4.86 -21.69
N GLU A 236 -4.75 5.01 -22.94
CA GLU A 236 -5.28 5.96 -23.92
C GLU A 236 -5.59 7.36 -23.34
N ASP A 237 -4.68 8.28 -23.27
CA ASP A 237 -4.88 9.66 -22.80
C ASP A 237 -5.65 9.83 -21.47
N LYS A 238 -5.82 8.74 -20.70
CA LYS A 238 -6.43 8.76 -19.38
C LYS A 238 -5.37 8.74 -18.29
N PHE A 239 -5.63 9.52 -17.24
CA PHE A 239 -4.69 9.71 -16.14
C PHE A 239 -5.41 9.68 -14.79
N ILE A 240 -4.69 9.22 -13.78
CA ILE A 240 -5.09 9.37 -12.38
C ILE A 240 -4.36 10.57 -11.81
N LEU A 241 -5.12 11.55 -11.33
CA LEU A 241 -4.62 12.69 -10.56
C LEU A 241 -4.85 12.45 -9.08
N GLY A 242 -3.85 12.69 -8.25
CA GLY A 242 -4.04 12.49 -6.80
C GLY A 242 -2.82 12.82 -5.96
N ALA A 243 -3.00 12.67 -4.68
CA ALA A 243 -4.24 12.43 -3.99
C ALA A 243 -4.42 13.47 -2.89
N THR A 244 -5.64 13.63 -2.42
CA THR A 244 -5.89 14.39 -1.19
C THR A 244 -5.51 13.58 0.06
N TYR A 245 -5.43 14.27 1.20
CA TYR A 245 -5.17 13.69 2.52
C TYR A 245 -6.10 14.36 3.54
N ASN A 246 -7.08 13.62 4.06
CA ASN A 246 -8.01 14.12 5.07
C ASN A 246 -8.19 13.09 6.20
N HIS A 247 -7.78 13.44 7.41
CA HIS A 247 -7.93 12.61 8.60
C HIS A 247 -9.28 12.80 9.31
N ASN A 248 -9.97 13.91 9.03
CA ASN A 248 -11.19 14.31 9.72
C ASN A 248 -12.46 13.81 9.02
N ASP A 249 -12.37 13.49 7.73
CA ASP A 249 -13.50 12.98 6.96
C ASP A 249 -13.45 11.45 6.88
N LEU A 250 -14.36 10.81 7.59
CA LEU A 250 -14.57 9.36 7.53
C LEU A 250 -15.81 8.98 6.71
N SER A 251 -16.44 9.94 6.02
CA SER A 251 -17.55 9.66 5.12
C SER A 251 -17.14 8.78 3.95
N ARG A 252 -17.96 7.81 3.63
CA ARG A 252 -17.74 6.91 2.47
C ARG A 252 -18.32 7.50 1.18
N LYS A 253 -18.01 8.79 0.92
CA LYS A 253 -18.50 9.56 -0.25
C LYS A 253 -17.35 10.38 -0.84
N ILE A 254 -17.42 10.68 -2.12
CA ILE A 254 -16.58 11.70 -2.75
C ILE A 254 -17.03 13.08 -2.29
N THR A 255 -16.10 14.07 -2.29
CA THR A 255 -16.38 15.43 -1.82
C THR A 255 -15.99 16.46 -2.86
N GLU A 256 -16.75 17.58 -2.94
CA GLU A 256 -16.41 18.68 -3.82
C GLU A 256 -15.13 19.41 -3.37
N ASP A 257 -14.90 19.51 -2.07
CA ASP A 257 -13.67 20.12 -1.51
C ASP A 257 -12.42 19.38 -2.00
N ALA A 258 -12.43 18.04 -1.97
CA ALA A 258 -11.31 17.24 -2.48
C ALA A 258 -11.10 17.44 -4.00
N ARG A 259 -12.20 17.56 -4.75
CA ARG A 259 -12.16 17.85 -6.17
C ARG A 259 -11.53 19.20 -6.44
N LEU A 260 -11.98 20.25 -5.76
CA LEU A 260 -11.46 21.62 -5.89
C LEU A 260 -9.98 21.69 -5.49
N GLU A 261 -9.59 20.99 -4.40
CA GLU A 261 -8.19 20.88 -3.96
C GLU A 261 -7.31 20.29 -5.09
N LEU A 262 -7.73 19.16 -5.67
CA LEU A 262 -6.96 18.50 -6.73
C LEU A 262 -6.88 19.40 -7.98
N LEU A 263 -7.98 20.01 -8.39
CA LEU A 263 -8.00 20.92 -9.54
C LEU A 263 -7.11 22.15 -9.33
N SER A 264 -7.12 22.75 -8.14
CA SER A 264 -6.25 23.89 -7.81
C SER A 264 -4.76 23.55 -7.93
N LYS A 265 -4.38 22.31 -7.59
CA LYS A 265 -3.00 21.84 -7.69
C LYS A 265 -2.60 21.53 -9.14
N VAL A 266 -3.49 20.91 -9.90
CA VAL A 266 -3.26 20.58 -11.32
C VAL A 266 -3.12 21.82 -12.17
N LYS A 267 -3.94 22.85 -11.94
CA LYS A 267 -3.89 24.14 -12.67
C LYS A 267 -2.51 24.83 -12.59
N LYS A 268 -1.70 24.51 -11.59
CA LYS A 268 -0.35 25.07 -11.46
C LYS A 268 0.64 24.59 -12.54
N PHE A 269 0.34 23.49 -13.21
CA PHE A 269 1.18 22.96 -14.27
C PHE A 269 0.43 22.59 -15.55
N LEU A 270 -0.89 22.35 -15.50
CA LEU A 270 -1.73 22.06 -16.65
C LEU A 270 -2.93 23.02 -16.67
N PRO A 271 -3.11 23.86 -17.72
CA PRO A 271 -4.27 24.73 -17.86
C PRO A 271 -5.60 23.95 -17.85
N GLN A 272 -6.66 24.54 -17.30
CA GLN A 272 -7.94 23.86 -17.05
C GLN A 272 -8.62 23.30 -18.30
N ASN A 273 -8.44 23.96 -19.43
CA ASN A 273 -9.08 23.56 -20.68
C ASN A 273 -8.42 22.36 -21.37
N ASN A 274 -7.31 21.87 -20.80
CA ASN A 274 -6.49 20.82 -21.39
C ASN A 274 -6.82 19.43 -20.83
N PHE A 275 -7.92 19.27 -20.08
CA PHE A 275 -8.36 17.96 -19.60
C PHE A 275 -9.86 17.91 -19.28
N LYS A 276 -10.44 16.71 -19.36
CA LYS A 276 -11.82 16.39 -18.98
C LYS A 276 -11.81 15.47 -17.75
N ILE A 277 -12.62 15.78 -16.74
CA ILE A 277 -12.81 14.87 -15.58
C ILE A 277 -13.76 13.75 -16.01
N ILE A 278 -13.35 12.50 -15.81
CA ILE A 278 -14.13 11.32 -16.11
C ILE A 278 -14.81 10.79 -14.84
N ASN A 279 -14.05 10.74 -13.72
CA ASN A 279 -14.55 10.13 -12.50
C ASN A 279 -13.79 10.67 -11.28
N GLN A 280 -14.35 10.44 -10.09
CA GLN A 280 -13.73 10.71 -8.79
C GLN A 280 -13.91 9.48 -7.89
N LYS A 281 -12.85 9.09 -7.20
CA LYS A 281 -12.85 7.94 -6.30
C LYS A 281 -12.23 8.30 -4.95
N TYR A 282 -12.61 7.58 -3.90
CA TYR A 282 -12.05 7.75 -2.56
C TYR A 282 -11.60 6.40 -1.99
N GLY A 283 -10.66 6.45 -1.05
CA GLY A 283 -10.22 5.30 -0.28
C GLY A 283 -9.60 5.74 1.05
N PHE A 284 -9.54 4.82 2.01
CA PHE A 284 -9.00 5.09 3.34
C PHE A 284 -7.66 4.37 3.54
N ARG A 285 -6.59 5.11 3.71
CA ARG A 285 -5.27 4.54 3.98
C ARG A 285 -5.17 4.12 5.44
N PRO A 286 -4.66 2.93 5.76
CA PRO A 286 -4.33 2.55 7.13
C PRO A 286 -3.05 3.26 7.57
N THR A 287 -3.18 4.45 8.14
CA THR A 287 -2.03 5.18 8.67
C THR A 287 -1.88 4.93 10.16
N THR A 288 -0.67 5.11 10.68
CA THR A 288 -0.35 4.99 12.10
C THR A 288 0.12 6.34 12.63
N ILE A 289 0.03 6.55 13.94
CA ILE A 289 0.44 7.80 14.58
C ILE A 289 1.92 8.12 14.32
N ASP A 290 2.78 7.11 14.24
CA ASP A 290 4.22 7.24 13.97
C ASP A 290 4.59 7.07 12.49
N ARG A 291 3.60 6.87 11.61
CA ARG A 291 3.74 6.67 10.15
C ARG A 291 4.63 5.48 9.76
N LYS A 292 4.75 4.47 10.62
CA LYS A 292 5.48 3.24 10.37
C LYS A 292 4.54 2.05 10.30
N PRO A 293 4.85 1.01 9.50
CA PRO A 293 4.05 -0.21 9.43
C PRO A 293 3.86 -0.91 10.79
N LEU A 294 2.81 -1.71 10.88
CA LEU A 294 2.49 -2.58 12.01
C LEU A 294 2.69 -4.02 11.60
N ILE A 295 3.73 -4.65 12.10
CA ILE A 295 4.12 -6.02 11.73
C ILE A 295 4.52 -6.78 13.00
N GLY A 296 4.01 -7.98 13.16
CA GLY A 296 4.45 -8.87 14.27
C GLY A 296 3.32 -9.49 15.06
N ASN A 297 3.67 -10.00 16.21
CA ASN A 297 2.85 -10.84 17.06
C ASN A 297 1.84 -10.03 17.87
N HIS A 298 0.71 -10.67 18.15
CA HIS A 298 -0.16 -10.21 19.22
C HIS A 298 0.49 -10.48 20.60
N PRO A 299 0.37 -9.58 21.59
CA PRO A 299 1.08 -9.71 22.87
C PRO A 299 0.69 -10.95 23.69
N ILE A 300 -0.55 -11.44 23.58
CA ILE A 300 -1.00 -12.61 24.34
C ILE A 300 -1.57 -13.75 23.48
N LEU A 301 -2.14 -13.47 22.31
CA LEU A 301 -2.63 -14.51 21.41
C LEU A 301 -1.47 -15.14 20.65
N LYS A 302 -1.06 -16.33 21.07
CA LYS A 302 -0.03 -17.09 20.36
C LYS A 302 -0.47 -17.37 18.93
N ASN A 303 0.44 -17.24 17.98
CA ASN A 303 0.23 -17.51 16.55
C ASN A 303 -0.76 -16.54 15.84
N ALA A 304 -1.10 -15.40 16.45
CA ALA A 304 -1.83 -14.31 15.82
C ALA A 304 -0.87 -13.16 15.48
N PHE A 305 -0.94 -12.68 14.23
CA PHE A 305 -0.03 -11.68 13.69
C PHE A 305 -0.81 -10.56 12.98
N ILE A 306 -0.22 -9.38 12.92
CA ILE A 306 -0.70 -8.27 12.11
C ILE A 306 0.29 -7.94 11.00
N PHE A 307 -0.24 -7.58 9.83
CA PHE A 307 0.48 -7.04 8.71
C PHE A 307 -0.30 -5.88 8.10
N ASN A 308 -0.07 -4.66 8.60
CA ASN A 308 -0.90 -3.50 8.31
C ASN A 308 -0.14 -2.16 8.48
N GLY A 309 -0.84 -1.03 8.45
CA GLY A 309 -0.31 0.29 8.82
C GLY A 309 0.64 0.93 7.81
N MET A 310 0.71 0.46 6.57
CA MET A 310 1.67 0.92 5.55
C MET A 310 1.25 2.22 4.85
N GLY A 311 0.06 2.74 5.13
CA GLY A 311 -0.46 3.99 4.59
C GLY A 311 -0.46 4.02 3.06
N SER A 312 0.09 5.08 2.46
CA SER A 312 0.17 5.25 0.99
C SER A 312 1.36 4.53 0.34
N LYS A 313 2.19 3.82 1.11
CA LYS A 313 3.43 3.20 0.60
C LYS A 313 3.40 1.67 0.65
N SER A 314 2.22 1.08 0.76
CA SER A 314 2.06 -0.37 0.84
C SER A 314 2.68 -1.12 -0.35
N ILE A 315 2.59 -0.58 -1.57
CA ILE A 315 3.20 -1.16 -2.76
C ILE A 315 4.72 -1.26 -2.63
N LEU A 316 5.36 -0.21 -2.09
CA LEU A 316 6.80 -0.17 -1.87
C LEU A 316 7.25 -1.06 -0.69
N MET A 317 6.44 -1.11 0.37
CA MET A 317 6.87 -1.70 1.64
C MET A 317 6.47 -3.16 1.80
N ALA A 318 5.28 -3.53 1.34
CA ALA A 318 4.70 -4.84 1.64
C ALA A 318 5.52 -6.04 1.13
N PRO A 319 6.17 -6.02 -0.06
CA PRO A 319 6.94 -7.17 -0.50
C PRO A 319 8.07 -7.57 0.44
N LEU A 320 8.94 -6.63 0.82
CA LEU A 320 10.07 -6.93 1.72
C LEU A 320 9.60 -7.21 3.15
N LEU A 321 8.65 -6.42 3.64
CA LEU A 321 8.14 -6.58 5.00
C LEU A 321 7.31 -7.85 5.15
N GLY A 322 6.59 -8.28 4.11
CA GLY A 322 5.89 -9.56 4.08
C GLY A 322 6.86 -10.73 4.17
N LYS A 323 7.97 -10.69 3.39
CA LYS A 323 9.05 -11.66 3.54
C LYS A 323 9.57 -11.71 4.98
N GLN A 324 9.86 -10.54 5.58
CA GLN A 324 10.37 -10.49 6.96
C GLN A 324 9.39 -11.08 7.97
N LEU A 325 8.08 -10.85 7.81
CA LEU A 325 7.09 -11.44 8.70
C LEU A 325 7.04 -12.97 8.56
N ILE A 326 7.06 -13.51 7.35
CA ILE A 326 7.08 -14.97 7.15
C ILE A 326 8.35 -15.58 7.71
N GLU A 327 9.52 -14.98 7.47
CA GLU A 327 10.77 -15.44 8.04
C GLU A 327 10.79 -15.34 9.57
N HIS A 328 10.12 -14.34 10.15
CA HIS A 328 9.92 -14.23 11.59
C HIS A 328 9.08 -15.39 12.14
N ILE A 329 7.95 -15.68 11.48
CA ILE A 329 7.02 -16.75 11.90
C ILE A 329 7.66 -18.14 11.77
N LEU A 330 8.33 -18.41 10.64
CA LEU A 330 8.83 -19.74 10.33
C LEU A 330 10.21 -20.03 10.94
N PHE A 331 11.06 -19.00 11.03
CA PHE A 331 12.49 -19.15 11.40
C PHE A 331 12.93 -18.27 12.58
N ASN A 332 11.98 -17.63 13.26
CA ASN A 332 12.23 -16.75 14.42
C ASN A 332 13.25 -15.62 14.16
N LYS A 333 13.32 -15.13 12.89
CA LYS A 333 14.19 -14.00 12.54
C LYS A 333 13.64 -12.71 13.13
N LYS A 334 14.52 -11.80 13.57
CA LYS A 334 14.12 -10.48 14.07
C LYS A 334 13.47 -9.64 12.98
N LEU A 335 12.36 -8.98 13.33
CA LEU A 335 11.76 -7.95 12.47
C LEU A 335 12.64 -6.70 12.46
N SER A 336 12.55 -5.92 11.37
CA SER A 336 13.25 -4.62 11.31
C SER A 336 12.79 -3.70 12.44
N GLU A 337 13.74 -2.96 13.02
CA GLU A 337 13.42 -1.96 14.04
C GLU A 337 12.43 -0.91 13.52
N GLY A 338 11.56 -0.46 14.39
CA GLY A 338 10.55 0.55 14.13
C GLY A 338 9.30 0.06 13.37
N VAL A 339 9.23 -1.21 12.91
CA VAL A 339 8.02 -1.78 12.31
C VAL A 339 7.36 -2.84 13.18
N ASN A 340 8.08 -3.38 14.19
CA ASN A 340 7.54 -4.34 15.12
C ASN A 340 6.37 -3.74 15.91
N VAL A 341 5.23 -4.42 15.89
CA VAL A 341 3.99 -3.98 16.55
C VAL A 341 4.13 -3.84 18.06
N SER A 342 5.06 -4.57 18.68
CA SER A 342 5.32 -4.54 20.14
C SER A 342 5.63 -3.13 20.69
N ARG A 343 6.04 -2.18 19.83
CA ARG A 343 6.22 -0.78 20.22
C ARG A 343 4.93 -0.11 20.73
N PHE A 344 3.79 -0.74 20.47
CA PHE A 344 2.46 -0.31 20.90
C PHE A 344 1.81 -1.21 21.96
N ASP A 345 2.54 -2.12 22.58
CA ASP A 345 2.01 -3.01 23.62
C ASP A 345 1.47 -2.24 24.84
N HIS A 346 1.95 -1.01 25.07
CA HIS A 346 1.44 -0.13 26.12
C HIS A 346 -0.01 0.36 25.89
N TYR A 347 -0.56 0.25 24.67
CA TYR A 347 -1.99 0.49 24.39
C TYR A 347 -2.86 -0.72 24.75
N PHE A 348 -2.26 -1.89 25.02
CA PHE A 348 -2.97 -3.12 25.29
C PHE A 348 -3.48 -3.16 26.73
N SER A 349 -4.75 -2.82 26.95
CA SER A 349 -5.40 -2.69 28.27
C SER A 349 -6.03 -3.99 28.79
N ALA A 350 -6.54 -3.94 30.03
CA ALA A 350 -7.31 -5.05 30.62
C ALA A 350 -8.56 -5.40 29.81
N GLN A 351 -9.26 -4.40 29.23
CA GLN A 351 -10.42 -4.59 28.36
C GLN A 351 -10.06 -5.43 27.11
N HIS A 352 -8.88 -5.19 26.52
CA HIS A 352 -8.41 -5.97 25.38
C HIS A 352 -8.04 -7.40 25.78
N LYS A 353 -7.56 -7.61 27.00
CA LYS A 353 -7.31 -8.97 27.53
C LYS A 353 -8.61 -9.76 27.65
N GLU A 354 -9.67 -9.13 28.14
CA GLU A 354 -11.00 -9.75 28.23
C GLU A 354 -11.55 -10.11 26.84
N LEU A 355 -11.41 -9.21 25.86
CA LEU A 355 -11.78 -9.50 24.48
C LEU A 355 -11.07 -10.75 23.96
N CYS A 356 -9.76 -10.83 24.17
CA CYS A 356 -8.97 -11.95 23.72
C CYS A 356 -9.30 -13.25 24.48
N SER A 357 -9.73 -13.21 25.73
CA SER A 357 -10.14 -14.39 26.48
C SER A 357 -11.37 -15.07 25.85
N LYS A 358 -12.30 -14.28 25.29
CA LYS A 358 -13.49 -14.80 24.58
C LYS A 358 -13.16 -15.52 23.26
N LEU A 359 -11.97 -15.30 22.70
CA LEU A 359 -11.48 -16.03 21.54
C LEU A 359 -10.82 -17.38 21.91
N VAL A 360 -10.53 -17.58 23.19
CA VAL A 360 -9.79 -18.74 23.70
C VAL A 360 -10.74 -19.76 24.33
N THR A 361 -11.96 -19.36 24.64
CA THR A 361 -13.06 -20.24 25.10
C THR A 361 -13.94 -20.70 23.95
#